data_75defb83d2b0911cb7ae82bd7916b14e
#
_entry.id   75defb83d2b0911cb7ae82bd7916b14e
#
_cell.length_a   1.000
_cell.length_b   1.000
_cell.length_c   1.000
_cell.angle_alpha   90.00
_cell.angle_beta   90.00
_cell.angle_gamma   90.00
#
_symmetry.space_group_name_H-M   'P 1'
#
loop_
_entity.id
_entity.type
_entity.pdbx_description
1 polymer ?
#
loop_
_entity_poly.entity_id
_entity_poly.type
_entity_poly.pdbx_seq_one_letter_code
_entity_poly.pdbx_strand_id
1 'polypeptide(L)'
;PNGIPKRMTTLSDFEAEPHFSSDGKSVLFVTWNDETLGSIYKVNLDGKNLMKITQEKGIYRTPAYNSDDSKIVYRKESGNGDQGYDYTKKTGIYLANADGTDPKRVSKNGEFPIFSADDKRIFFQTGGSFFGGLTKKLKSVDLNGKEVRSHFSSKLANRLVPSHDNKFIAFIHLHKLFVAPFVMNGSEINLDNNTKSFNVESLSKNAGINLHWSGDNKNVHWTLGDEYFSKSIVNNTTDPFAKTNLVAAEPVGIKINLKEKSDIPEGRIAFKNVRIITMKGNQVIEDGTIIINKNKIEKIGKTSDITIPSDAKVYKMLGKTIMPGIVDVHAHVGAFRNGLSTQKHWQFYANLAFGVTTSHDPSVHTAAAFTLEELQRSGHLVGPRMFSTGFILYGAEGDFKAVVNNLDDARFAIARTKAFGAKSIKSYNQPRREQRQQIMQAARELGVNVVPEGGSNFYSNMSMIFDGHTGIEHNIPVNPVYKDVLSLWKNSKTGYTPTLIVNYGGMNGEMEWYQKSNVWENKTLLKYTPRYVVDTRSRHRIIIPEEEYKNGHILTSETVTALANEGVKVNLGAH
;
A
#
# COMPACT_ATOMS: atom_id res chain seq x y z
N PRO A 1 11.08 25.21 -1.50
CA PRO A 1 10.08 25.14 -2.57
C PRO A 1 8.87 26.00 -2.19
N ASN A 2 8.88 27.27 -2.62
CA ASN A 2 7.76 28.20 -2.38
C ASN A 2 6.89 28.37 -3.64
N GLY A 3 7.06 27.50 -4.63
CA GLY A 3 6.36 27.57 -5.91
C GLY A 3 5.01 26.86 -5.87
N ILE A 4 4.09 27.30 -6.74
CA ILE A 4 2.83 26.59 -6.99
C ILE A 4 3.14 25.38 -7.87
N PRO A 5 2.77 24.13 -7.48
CA PRO A 5 2.96 22.96 -8.31
C PRO A 5 2.29 23.13 -9.69
N LYS A 6 3.02 22.77 -10.74
CA LYS A 6 2.52 22.84 -12.13
C LYS A 6 2.77 21.48 -12.80
N ARG A 7 1.73 20.93 -13.43
CA ARG A 7 1.85 19.74 -14.25
C ARG A 7 2.65 20.07 -15.52
N MET A 8 3.69 19.25 -15.81
CA MET A 8 4.56 19.44 -16.96
C MET A 8 4.07 18.72 -18.22
N THR A 9 3.27 17.68 -18.07
CA THR A 9 2.82 16.81 -19.16
C THR A 9 1.31 16.90 -19.36
N THR A 10 0.84 16.41 -20.52
CA THR A 10 -0.59 16.29 -20.86
C THR A 10 -1.01 14.83 -21.03
N LEU A 11 -0.16 13.86 -20.64
CA LEU A 11 -0.47 12.45 -20.76
C LEU A 11 -1.63 12.06 -19.82
N SER A 12 -2.46 11.13 -20.26
CA SER A 12 -3.51 10.51 -19.43
C SER A 12 -3.02 9.29 -18.64
N ASP A 13 -1.79 8.87 -18.90
CA ASP A 13 -1.14 7.74 -18.24
C ASP A 13 -0.79 8.09 -16.79
N PHE A 14 -0.63 7.07 -15.96
CA PHE A 14 0.00 7.25 -14.67
C PHE A 14 1.48 7.56 -14.86
N GLU A 15 1.99 8.61 -14.22
CA GLU A 15 3.36 9.12 -14.36
C GLU A 15 4.09 9.03 -13.03
N ALA A 16 5.32 8.52 -13.03
CA ALA A 16 6.09 8.29 -11.81
C ALA A 16 7.61 8.31 -12.03
N GLU A 17 8.36 8.29 -10.93
CA GLU A 17 9.80 8.09 -10.86
C GLU A 17 10.61 9.04 -11.75
N PRO A 18 10.49 10.36 -11.54
CA PRO A 18 11.24 11.34 -12.32
C PRO A 18 12.74 11.33 -11.99
N HIS A 19 13.56 11.55 -13.00
CA HIS A 19 15.00 11.75 -12.87
C HIS A 19 15.46 12.91 -13.75
N PHE A 20 16.11 13.92 -13.16
CA PHE A 20 16.60 15.08 -13.89
C PHE A 20 17.83 14.75 -14.74
N SER A 21 17.96 15.44 -15.88
CA SER A 21 19.23 15.52 -16.62
C SER A 21 20.30 16.22 -15.79
N SER A 22 21.57 15.99 -16.10
CA SER A 22 22.72 16.60 -15.40
C SER A 22 22.70 18.13 -15.48
N ASP A 23 22.24 18.69 -16.60
CA ASP A 23 22.09 20.12 -16.81
C ASP A 23 20.80 20.71 -16.22
N GLY A 24 19.95 19.87 -15.62
CA GLY A 24 18.69 20.26 -14.98
C GLY A 24 17.61 20.79 -15.93
N LYS A 25 17.71 20.57 -17.25
CA LYS A 25 16.75 21.12 -18.23
C LYS A 25 15.67 20.14 -18.69
N SER A 26 15.85 18.85 -18.45
CA SER A 26 14.90 17.82 -18.82
C SER A 26 14.73 16.77 -17.71
N VAL A 27 13.66 16.00 -17.83
CA VAL A 27 13.30 14.93 -16.88
C VAL A 27 13.00 13.66 -17.66
N LEU A 28 13.60 12.54 -17.24
CA LEU A 28 13.11 11.19 -17.53
C LEU A 28 12.05 10.82 -16.53
N PHE A 29 11.04 10.07 -16.96
CA PHE A 29 10.03 9.52 -16.06
C PHE A 29 9.42 8.25 -16.66
N VAL A 30 8.79 7.44 -15.83
CA VAL A 30 8.06 6.26 -16.28
C VAL A 30 6.58 6.54 -16.36
N THR A 31 5.90 5.83 -17.27
CA THR A 31 4.45 5.84 -17.36
C THR A 31 3.90 4.44 -17.19
N TRP A 32 2.62 4.37 -16.84
CA TRP A 32 1.82 3.15 -16.90
C TRP A 32 0.44 3.43 -17.49
N ASN A 33 0.03 2.54 -18.38
CA ASN A 33 -1.31 2.49 -18.97
C ASN A 33 -1.74 1.03 -19.06
N ASP A 34 -2.96 0.71 -18.63
CA ASP A 34 -3.45 -0.67 -18.57
C ASP A 34 -3.56 -1.34 -19.95
N GLU A 35 -3.66 -0.57 -21.04
CA GLU A 35 -3.81 -1.08 -22.40
C GLU A 35 -2.49 -1.10 -23.18
N THR A 36 -1.72 -0.01 -23.07
CA THR A 36 -0.45 0.16 -23.81
C THR A 36 0.78 -0.25 -23.01
N LEU A 37 0.60 -0.54 -21.71
CA LEU A 37 1.62 -0.85 -20.71
C LEU A 37 2.54 0.35 -20.43
N GLY A 38 3.69 0.08 -19.77
CA GLY A 38 4.62 1.10 -19.35
C GLY A 38 5.58 1.57 -20.44
N SER A 39 6.11 2.77 -20.24
CA SER A 39 7.14 3.35 -21.08
C SER A 39 8.03 4.30 -20.28
N ILE A 40 9.21 4.60 -20.78
CA ILE A 40 10.04 5.72 -20.32
C ILE A 40 9.84 6.88 -21.29
N TYR A 41 9.64 8.07 -20.74
CA TYR A 41 9.53 9.32 -21.47
C TYR A 41 10.59 10.31 -21.00
N LYS A 42 10.91 11.26 -21.89
CA LYS A 42 11.68 12.47 -21.60
C LYS A 42 10.82 13.68 -21.89
N VAL A 43 10.93 14.73 -21.07
CA VAL A 43 10.26 16.01 -21.28
C VAL A 43 11.16 17.14 -20.80
N ASN A 44 11.14 18.31 -21.44
CA ASN A 44 11.81 19.50 -20.95
C ASN A 44 11.03 20.11 -19.76
N LEU A 45 11.70 20.87 -18.87
CA LEU A 45 11.05 21.49 -17.71
C LEU A 45 9.92 22.48 -18.09
N ASP A 46 9.93 23.02 -19.30
CA ASP A 46 8.84 23.86 -19.81
C ASP A 46 7.63 23.06 -20.35
N GLY A 47 7.70 21.74 -20.27
CA GLY A 47 6.66 20.82 -20.77
C GLY A 47 6.74 20.51 -22.25
N LYS A 48 7.72 21.06 -22.99
CA LYS A 48 7.91 20.81 -24.42
C LYS A 48 8.81 19.61 -24.68
N ASN A 49 8.86 19.21 -25.96
CA ASN A 49 9.71 18.10 -26.42
C ASN A 49 9.44 16.78 -25.67
N LEU A 50 8.17 16.48 -25.39
CA LEU A 50 7.78 15.19 -24.83
C LEU A 50 8.11 14.09 -25.84
N MET A 51 8.97 13.15 -25.46
CA MET A 51 9.47 12.07 -26.31
C MET A 51 9.41 10.74 -25.60
N LYS A 52 8.84 9.72 -26.27
CA LYS A 52 8.87 8.33 -25.80
C LYS A 52 10.22 7.71 -26.10
N ILE A 53 10.89 7.17 -25.06
CA ILE A 53 12.23 6.59 -25.15
C ILE A 53 12.17 5.09 -25.46
N THR A 54 11.28 4.33 -24.77
CA THR A 54 11.21 2.88 -24.93
C THR A 54 10.24 2.49 -26.03
N GLN A 55 10.59 1.48 -26.84
CA GLN A 55 9.77 1.02 -27.97
C GLN A 55 8.97 -0.25 -27.61
N GLU A 56 9.53 -1.15 -26.80
CA GLU A 56 8.87 -2.38 -26.42
C GLU A 56 7.83 -2.17 -25.32
N LYS A 57 6.77 -2.96 -25.33
CA LYS A 57 5.81 -3.02 -24.23
C LYS A 57 6.46 -3.66 -22.99
N GLY A 58 6.15 -3.14 -21.80
CA GLY A 58 6.69 -3.69 -20.55
C GLY A 58 6.34 -2.83 -19.34
N ILE A 59 6.88 -3.19 -18.20
CA ILE A 59 6.88 -2.38 -16.99
C ILE A 59 8.28 -1.83 -16.82
N TYR A 60 8.43 -0.53 -16.92
CA TYR A 60 9.69 0.19 -16.79
C TYR A 60 9.74 0.93 -15.48
N ARG A 61 10.90 0.91 -14.81
CA ARG A 61 11.07 1.50 -13.48
C ARG A 61 12.40 2.22 -13.35
N THR A 62 12.39 3.28 -12.54
CA THR A 62 13.57 3.98 -12.03
C THR A 62 14.64 4.28 -13.09
N PRO A 63 14.30 5.02 -14.17
CA PRO A 63 15.29 5.45 -15.14
C PRO A 63 16.25 6.47 -14.54
N ALA A 64 17.52 6.42 -14.92
CA ALA A 64 18.53 7.40 -14.51
C ALA A 64 19.51 7.69 -15.65
N TYR A 65 19.90 8.94 -15.78
CA TYR A 65 20.97 9.38 -16.69
C TYR A 65 22.36 9.06 -16.13
N ASN A 66 23.33 8.95 -17.01
CA ASN A 66 24.75 9.08 -16.67
C ASN A 66 25.17 10.58 -16.59
N SER A 67 26.44 10.85 -16.27
CA SER A 67 26.90 12.21 -15.96
C SER A 67 26.81 13.21 -17.13
N ASP A 68 26.90 12.74 -18.38
CA ASP A 68 26.84 13.55 -19.60
C ASP A 68 25.51 13.46 -20.35
N ASP A 69 24.49 12.81 -19.76
CA ASP A 69 23.16 12.57 -20.32
C ASP A 69 23.13 11.79 -21.65
N SER A 70 24.23 11.12 -22.03
CA SER A 70 24.34 10.35 -23.27
C SER A 70 23.75 8.96 -23.16
N LYS A 71 23.64 8.42 -21.93
CA LYS A 71 23.12 7.08 -21.63
C LYS A 71 22.11 7.10 -20.52
N ILE A 72 21.29 6.04 -20.51
CA ILE A 72 20.32 5.79 -19.44
C ILE A 72 20.44 4.35 -18.94
N VAL A 73 20.17 4.17 -17.65
CA VAL A 73 19.92 2.88 -17.04
C VAL A 73 18.48 2.82 -16.53
N TYR A 74 17.86 1.66 -16.59
CA TYR A 74 16.52 1.45 -16.09
C TYR A 74 16.29 -0.01 -15.73
N ARG A 75 15.27 -0.26 -14.91
CA ARG A 75 14.77 -1.61 -14.63
C ARG A 75 13.60 -1.93 -15.57
N LYS A 76 13.57 -3.16 -16.09
CA LYS A 76 12.44 -3.75 -16.79
C LYS A 76 11.90 -4.90 -15.97
N GLU A 77 10.64 -4.81 -15.55
CA GLU A 77 9.98 -5.81 -14.71
C GLU A 77 9.12 -6.77 -15.54
N SER A 78 8.80 -7.92 -14.96
CA SER A 78 7.74 -8.81 -15.44
C SER A 78 6.37 -8.22 -15.14
N GLY A 79 5.32 -8.97 -15.44
CA GLY A 79 3.96 -8.61 -15.11
C GLY A 79 3.70 -8.50 -13.61
N ASN A 80 2.47 -8.24 -13.28
CA ASN A 80 1.96 -8.08 -11.93
C ASN A 80 0.80 -9.05 -11.72
N GLY A 81 0.83 -9.80 -10.62
CA GLY A 81 -0.24 -10.73 -10.25
C GLY A 81 -1.62 -10.07 -10.12
N ASP A 82 -1.67 -8.78 -9.72
CA ASP A 82 -2.92 -8.03 -9.62
C ASP A 82 -3.52 -7.67 -10.99
N GLN A 83 -2.70 -7.66 -12.04
CA GLN A 83 -3.11 -7.45 -13.43
C GLN A 83 -3.30 -8.76 -14.21
N GLY A 84 -2.86 -9.87 -13.65
CA GLY A 84 -3.12 -11.18 -14.20
C GLY A 84 -2.12 -11.75 -15.20
N TYR A 85 -1.11 -11.03 -15.60
CA TYR A 85 -0.19 -11.47 -16.65
C TYR A 85 1.26 -11.07 -16.42
N ASP A 86 2.17 -11.89 -16.97
CA ASP A 86 3.56 -11.52 -17.17
C ASP A 86 3.72 -10.87 -18.54
N TYR A 87 3.82 -9.53 -18.56
CA TYR A 87 3.88 -8.76 -19.82
C TYR A 87 5.27 -8.69 -20.43
N THR A 88 6.32 -8.99 -19.65
CA THR A 88 7.68 -8.73 -20.06
C THR A 88 8.53 -10.00 -19.97
N LYS A 89 9.16 -10.32 -21.09
CA LYS A 89 10.26 -11.30 -21.14
C LYS A 89 11.59 -10.59 -20.88
N LYS A 90 12.60 -11.32 -20.40
CA LYS A 90 13.97 -10.81 -20.17
C LYS A 90 14.01 -9.63 -19.19
N THR A 91 13.42 -9.81 -18.01
CA THR A 91 13.50 -8.82 -16.92
C THR A 91 14.92 -8.53 -16.47
N GLY A 92 15.16 -7.38 -15.84
CA GLY A 92 16.46 -6.99 -15.27
C GLY A 92 16.80 -5.52 -15.45
N ILE A 93 18.07 -5.20 -15.22
CA ILE A 93 18.63 -3.87 -15.42
C ILE A 93 19.15 -3.74 -16.86
N TYR A 94 18.80 -2.64 -17.50
CA TYR A 94 19.19 -2.31 -18.86
C TYR A 94 19.99 -1.03 -18.92
N LEU A 95 20.98 -1.01 -19.78
CA LEU A 95 21.73 0.15 -20.25
C LEU A 95 21.31 0.43 -21.68
N ALA A 96 21.04 1.69 -22.03
CA ALA A 96 20.74 2.13 -23.40
C ALA A 96 21.33 3.51 -23.67
N ASN A 97 21.33 3.95 -24.92
CA ASN A 97 21.55 5.34 -25.26
C ASN A 97 20.38 6.20 -24.73
N ALA A 98 20.57 7.49 -24.52
CA ALA A 98 19.57 8.38 -23.93
C ALA A 98 18.30 8.55 -24.81
N ASP A 99 18.39 8.22 -26.09
CA ASP A 99 17.24 8.16 -27.02
C ASP A 99 16.52 6.81 -27.03
N GLY A 100 16.97 5.86 -26.19
CA GLY A 100 16.41 4.52 -26.08
C GLY A 100 16.96 3.49 -27.07
N THR A 101 17.88 3.87 -27.93
CA THR A 101 18.53 2.95 -28.87
C THR A 101 19.53 2.04 -28.16
N ASP A 102 19.84 0.91 -28.78
CA ASP A 102 20.82 -0.09 -28.34
C ASP A 102 20.64 -0.60 -26.88
N PRO A 103 19.45 -1.04 -26.46
CA PRO A 103 19.21 -1.49 -25.10
C PRO A 103 19.90 -2.83 -24.82
N LYS A 104 20.78 -2.86 -23.84
CA LYS A 104 21.53 -4.03 -23.40
C LYS A 104 21.21 -4.37 -21.95
N ARG A 105 20.82 -5.65 -21.68
CA ARG A 105 20.62 -6.11 -20.31
C ARG A 105 21.97 -6.37 -19.62
N VAL A 106 22.25 -5.62 -18.55
CA VAL A 106 23.51 -5.71 -17.78
C VAL A 106 23.35 -6.52 -16.48
N SER A 107 22.12 -6.71 -15.99
CA SER A 107 21.85 -7.64 -14.88
C SER A 107 20.48 -8.30 -15.04
N LYS A 108 20.35 -9.54 -14.61
CA LYS A 108 19.05 -10.26 -14.58
C LYS A 108 18.16 -9.80 -13.43
N ASN A 109 18.76 -9.37 -12.34
CA ASN A 109 18.10 -8.95 -11.11
C ASN A 109 18.59 -7.59 -10.67
N GLY A 110 17.80 -6.87 -9.89
CA GLY A 110 18.18 -5.61 -9.29
C GLY A 110 17.09 -4.56 -9.36
N GLU A 111 17.22 -3.56 -8.51
CA GLU A 111 16.30 -2.43 -8.36
C GLU A 111 17.11 -1.13 -8.25
N PHE A 112 16.49 0.00 -8.61
CA PHE A 112 17.06 1.33 -8.46
C PHE A 112 18.46 1.47 -9.07
N PRO A 113 18.63 1.19 -10.37
CA PRO A 113 19.91 1.34 -11.03
C PRO A 113 20.30 2.81 -11.13
N ILE A 114 21.60 3.10 -10.88
CA ILE A 114 22.24 4.41 -11.09
C ILE A 114 23.65 4.20 -11.60
N PHE A 115 24.22 5.19 -12.27
CA PHE A 115 25.64 5.17 -12.65
C PHE A 115 26.55 5.48 -11.45
N SER A 116 27.79 4.98 -11.50
CA SER A 116 28.86 5.43 -10.62
C SER A 116 29.32 6.84 -11.03
N ALA A 117 30.00 7.55 -10.13
CA ALA A 117 30.50 8.90 -10.37
C ALA A 117 31.42 9.03 -11.59
N ASP A 118 32.12 7.96 -11.99
CA ASP A 118 33.00 7.89 -13.15
C ASP A 118 32.36 7.26 -14.40
N ASP A 119 31.06 7.01 -14.35
CA ASP A 119 30.22 6.35 -15.38
C ASP A 119 30.71 4.96 -15.84
N LYS A 120 31.65 4.34 -15.12
CA LYS A 120 32.21 3.04 -15.52
C LYS A 120 31.45 1.85 -14.98
N ARG A 121 30.57 2.07 -13.98
CA ARG A 121 29.78 1.02 -13.33
C ARG A 121 28.33 1.43 -13.18
N ILE A 122 27.48 0.43 -13.03
CA ILE A 122 26.07 0.60 -12.71
C ILE A 122 25.84 0.00 -11.33
N PHE A 123 25.46 0.83 -10.35
CA PHE A 123 24.99 0.39 -9.05
C PHE A 123 23.54 -0.04 -9.12
N PHE A 124 23.16 -1.03 -8.33
CA PHE A 124 21.78 -1.49 -8.15
C PHE A 124 21.61 -2.21 -6.81
N GLN A 125 20.38 -2.32 -6.36
CA GLN A 125 20.05 -2.96 -5.10
C GLN A 125 19.41 -4.33 -5.33
N THR A 126 19.63 -5.28 -4.41
CA THR A 126 18.99 -6.61 -4.40
C THR A 126 18.56 -6.99 -2.99
N GLY A 127 17.61 -7.89 -2.85
CA GLY A 127 17.13 -8.37 -1.54
C GLY A 127 16.21 -7.37 -0.83
N GLY A 128 16.00 -7.58 0.45
CA GLY A 128 15.07 -6.78 1.27
C GLY A 128 13.61 -7.04 0.93
N SER A 129 13.25 -8.27 0.57
CA SER A 129 11.87 -8.69 0.30
C SER A 129 11.24 -9.31 1.54
N PHE A 130 9.99 -8.97 1.80
CA PHE A 130 9.24 -9.50 2.95
C PHE A 130 9.11 -11.03 2.98
N PHE A 131 8.85 -11.63 1.84
CA PHE A 131 8.78 -13.10 1.69
C PHE A 131 10.11 -13.73 1.29
N GLY A 132 11.21 -12.96 1.32
CA GLY A 132 12.56 -13.38 0.98
C GLY A 132 13.57 -13.02 2.06
N GLY A 133 14.82 -12.83 1.67
CA GLY A 133 15.86 -12.35 2.57
C GLY A 133 15.66 -10.88 2.94
N LEU A 134 15.60 -10.56 4.23
CA LEU A 134 15.42 -9.18 4.73
C LEU A 134 16.67 -8.30 4.52
N THR A 135 17.78 -8.87 4.06
CA THR A 135 19.01 -8.12 3.83
C THR A 135 19.02 -7.50 2.45
N LYS A 136 19.02 -6.18 2.39
CA LYS A 136 19.24 -5.41 1.17
C LYS A 136 20.71 -5.26 0.90
N LYS A 137 21.12 -5.42 -0.36
CA LYS A 137 22.51 -5.28 -0.79
C LYS A 137 22.63 -4.24 -1.89
N LEU A 138 23.65 -3.40 -1.79
CA LEU A 138 24.11 -2.54 -2.88
C LEU A 138 25.22 -3.25 -3.65
N LYS A 139 24.98 -3.48 -4.92
CA LYS A 139 25.90 -4.13 -5.86
C LYS A 139 26.23 -3.23 -7.03
N SER A 140 27.26 -3.58 -7.78
CA SER A 140 27.52 -2.98 -9.08
C SER A 140 28.02 -3.98 -10.12
N VAL A 141 27.86 -3.62 -11.38
CA VAL A 141 28.45 -4.30 -12.55
C VAL A 141 29.17 -3.27 -13.42
N ASP A 142 30.07 -3.72 -14.28
CA ASP A 142 30.58 -2.87 -15.37
C ASP A 142 29.49 -2.64 -16.45
N LEU A 143 29.73 -1.75 -17.40
CA LEU A 143 28.80 -1.45 -18.49
C LEU A 143 28.50 -2.65 -19.42
N ASN A 144 29.29 -3.74 -19.30
CA ASN A 144 29.08 -4.98 -20.03
C ASN A 144 28.28 -6.02 -19.24
N GLY A 145 27.89 -5.71 -17.99
CA GLY A 145 27.18 -6.62 -17.09
C GLY A 145 28.10 -7.67 -16.47
N LYS A 146 29.39 -7.41 -16.46
CA LYS A 146 30.42 -8.27 -15.86
C LYS A 146 30.94 -7.66 -14.56
N GLU A 147 31.93 -8.30 -13.96
CA GLU A 147 32.61 -7.82 -12.74
C GLU A 147 31.62 -7.41 -11.62
N VAL A 148 30.72 -8.33 -11.25
CA VAL A 148 29.77 -8.10 -10.16
C VAL A 148 30.54 -7.86 -8.86
N ARG A 149 30.25 -6.73 -8.19
CA ARG A 149 30.82 -6.38 -6.87
C ARG A 149 29.69 -6.12 -5.89
N SER A 150 29.86 -6.57 -4.64
CA SER A 150 29.00 -6.22 -3.51
C SER A 150 29.69 -5.17 -2.68
N HIS A 151 29.01 -4.06 -2.40
CA HIS A 151 29.59 -2.93 -1.66
C HIS A 151 29.08 -2.85 -0.23
N PHE A 152 27.76 -2.86 -0.08
CA PHE A 152 27.09 -2.79 1.21
C PHE A 152 25.98 -3.82 1.33
N SER A 153 25.79 -4.29 2.54
CA SER A 153 24.59 -5.03 2.94
C SER A 153 23.97 -4.37 4.18
N SER A 154 22.66 -4.42 4.29
CA SER A 154 21.96 -3.95 5.48
C SER A 154 20.71 -4.78 5.72
N LYS A 155 20.62 -5.39 6.89
CA LYS A 155 19.41 -6.04 7.35
C LYS A 155 18.39 -4.95 7.71
N LEU A 156 17.16 -5.07 7.25
CA LEU A 156 16.06 -4.12 7.53
C LEU A 156 16.20 -2.72 6.87
N ALA A 157 17.17 -2.50 6.00
CA ALA A 157 17.16 -1.31 5.17
C ALA A 157 16.21 -1.48 3.98
N ASN A 158 15.44 -0.44 3.66
CA ASN A 158 14.59 -0.44 2.47
C ASN A 158 15.19 0.35 1.30
N ARG A 159 16.19 1.20 1.55
CA ARG A 159 16.92 1.97 0.51
C ARG A 159 18.37 2.16 0.90
N LEU A 160 19.26 2.02 -0.09
CA LEU A 160 20.70 2.31 -0.01
C LEU A 160 21.03 3.21 -1.20
N VAL A 161 21.29 4.50 -0.98
CA VAL A 161 21.41 5.50 -2.05
C VAL A 161 22.79 6.17 -2.00
N PRO A 162 23.74 5.78 -2.87
CA PRO A 162 25.01 6.49 -3.00
C PRO A 162 24.81 7.94 -3.42
N SER A 163 25.67 8.85 -2.93
CA SER A 163 25.77 10.21 -3.49
C SER A 163 26.32 10.18 -4.92
N HIS A 164 26.03 11.19 -5.73
CA HIS A 164 26.45 11.24 -7.13
C HIS A 164 27.97 11.21 -7.28
N ASP A 165 28.72 11.75 -6.30
CA ASP A 165 30.18 11.72 -6.27
C ASP A 165 30.76 10.47 -5.61
N ASN A 166 29.93 9.52 -5.19
CA ASN A 166 30.28 8.30 -4.47
C ASN A 166 31.09 8.51 -3.18
N LYS A 167 30.95 9.64 -2.50
CA LYS A 167 31.64 9.87 -1.21
C LYS A 167 30.80 9.43 -0.02
N PHE A 168 29.46 9.43 -0.16
CA PHE A 168 28.52 9.10 0.89
C PHE A 168 27.48 8.10 0.41
N ILE A 169 26.84 7.44 1.38
CA ILE A 169 25.65 6.61 1.17
C ILE A 169 24.59 7.02 2.17
N ALA A 170 23.40 7.42 1.67
CA ALA A 170 22.21 7.61 2.48
C ALA A 170 21.42 6.30 2.55
N PHE A 171 20.90 5.96 3.72
CA PHE A 171 20.10 4.75 3.86
C PHE A 171 18.97 4.91 4.87
N ILE A 172 17.87 4.22 4.61
CA ILE A 172 16.73 4.14 5.52
C ILE A 172 16.76 2.77 6.19
N HIS A 173 16.92 2.77 7.50
CA HIS A 173 16.92 1.58 8.34
C HIS A 173 15.83 1.71 9.39
N LEU A 174 14.88 0.77 9.41
CA LEU A 174 13.69 0.81 10.29
C LEU A 174 13.02 2.18 10.32
N HIS A 175 12.79 2.74 9.12
CA HIS A 175 12.13 4.05 8.90
C HIS A 175 12.88 5.27 9.46
N LYS A 176 14.15 5.13 9.83
CA LYS A 176 15.04 6.23 10.25
C LYS A 176 16.09 6.46 9.17
N LEU A 177 16.47 7.71 8.99
CA LEU A 177 17.40 8.11 7.93
C LEU A 177 18.80 8.30 8.48
N PHE A 178 19.76 7.70 7.81
CA PHE A 178 21.18 7.75 8.14
C PHE A 178 22.02 8.08 6.91
N VAL A 179 23.21 8.63 7.15
CA VAL A 179 24.28 8.83 6.16
C VAL A 179 25.57 8.25 6.71
N ALA A 180 26.36 7.63 5.84
CA ALA A 180 27.66 7.09 6.13
C ALA A 180 28.64 7.39 4.97
N PRO A 181 29.97 7.36 5.18
CA PRO A 181 30.96 7.39 4.11
C PRO A 181 30.78 6.20 3.15
N PHE A 182 30.93 6.45 1.87
CA PHE A 182 30.93 5.40 0.84
C PHE A 182 32.34 4.84 0.67
N VAL A 183 32.65 3.79 1.42
CA VAL A 183 33.96 3.16 1.42
C VAL A 183 33.97 1.96 0.48
N MET A 184 34.92 1.92 -0.46
CA MET A 184 35.17 0.77 -1.35
C MET A 184 36.49 0.10 -0.96
N ASN A 185 36.47 -0.91 -0.13
CA ASN A 185 37.66 -1.64 0.33
C ASN A 185 37.80 -3.04 -0.28
N GLY A 186 36.98 -3.35 -1.32
CA GLY A 186 37.02 -4.65 -1.99
C GLY A 186 36.15 -5.74 -1.36
N SER A 187 35.58 -5.49 -0.19
CA SER A 187 34.65 -6.42 0.50
C SER A 187 33.28 -5.79 0.75
N GLU A 188 32.28 -6.63 0.95
CA GLU A 188 30.94 -6.18 1.36
C GLU A 188 30.97 -5.70 2.82
N ILE A 189 30.48 -4.50 3.06
CA ILE A 189 30.38 -3.88 4.39
C ILE A 189 28.95 -4.00 4.89
N ASN A 190 28.77 -4.56 6.11
CA ASN A 190 27.48 -4.54 6.77
C ASN A 190 27.22 -3.15 7.36
N LEU A 191 26.12 -2.54 6.95
CA LEU A 191 25.74 -1.17 7.29
C LEU A 191 24.43 -1.18 8.09
N ASP A 192 24.49 -0.68 9.31
CA ASP A 192 23.34 -0.45 10.17
C ASP A 192 23.54 0.80 11.04
N ASN A 193 22.55 1.15 11.84
CA ASN A 193 22.61 2.29 12.75
C ASN A 193 23.60 2.12 13.91
N ASN A 194 24.15 0.94 14.12
CA ASN A 194 25.12 0.63 15.18
C ASN A 194 26.51 0.32 14.63
N THR A 195 26.74 0.52 13.32
CA THR A 195 28.04 0.32 12.69
C THR A 195 29.10 1.17 13.38
N LYS A 196 30.18 0.52 13.85
CA LYS A 196 31.27 1.18 14.61
C LYS A 196 32.57 1.35 13.82
N SER A 197 32.65 0.73 12.65
CA SER A 197 33.86 0.75 11.81
C SER A 197 34.12 2.10 11.14
N PHE A 198 33.10 2.94 11.05
CA PHE A 198 33.15 4.32 10.55
C PHE A 198 31.94 5.11 11.09
N ASN A 199 31.94 6.42 10.84
CA ASN A 199 30.86 7.28 11.35
C ASN A 199 29.55 7.04 10.59
N VAL A 200 28.47 6.78 11.32
CA VAL A 200 27.10 6.74 10.80
C VAL A 200 26.31 7.87 11.47
N GLU A 201 25.96 8.88 10.68
CA GLU A 201 25.20 10.04 11.13
C GLU A 201 23.69 9.77 10.99
N SER A 202 22.95 10.04 12.08
CA SER A 202 21.47 10.02 12.04
C SER A 202 20.96 11.37 11.55
N LEU A 203 20.31 11.42 10.40
CA LEU A 203 19.74 12.65 9.83
C LEU A 203 18.31 12.91 10.26
N SER A 204 17.50 11.87 10.44
CA SER A 204 16.12 11.99 10.89
C SER A 204 15.64 10.72 11.54
N LYS A 205 14.80 10.86 12.57
CA LYS A 205 14.04 9.76 13.18
C LYS A 205 12.84 9.35 12.31
N ASN A 206 12.44 10.19 11.35
CA ASN A 206 11.27 10.01 10.50
C ASN A 206 11.65 10.06 9.01
N ALA A 207 12.11 8.94 8.47
CA ALA A 207 12.25 8.80 7.03
C ALA A 207 10.92 8.36 6.40
N GLY A 208 10.70 8.82 5.19
CA GLY A 208 9.55 8.43 4.37
C GLY A 208 9.98 7.65 3.13
N ILE A 209 9.57 8.15 1.98
CA ILE A 209 9.88 7.59 0.65
C ILE A 209 10.61 8.64 -0.21
N ASN A 210 10.97 8.27 -1.44
CA ASN A 210 11.63 9.17 -2.41
C ASN A 210 12.99 9.72 -1.93
N LEU A 211 13.75 8.89 -1.20
CA LEU A 211 15.10 9.26 -0.76
C LEU A 211 16.01 9.53 -1.95
N HIS A 212 16.62 10.73 -1.99
CA HIS A 212 17.57 11.13 -3.04
C HIS A 212 18.54 12.21 -2.54
N TRP A 213 19.62 12.40 -3.28
CA TRP A 213 20.61 13.45 -3.03
C TRP A 213 20.30 14.70 -3.86
N SER A 214 20.66 15.88 -3.34
CA SER A 214 20.76 17.08 -4.17
C SER A 214 21.88 16.93 -5.22
N GLY A 215 21.78 17.64 -6.35
CA GLY A 215 22.78 17.57 -7.41
C GLY A 215 24.21 17.96 -6.98
N ASP A 216 24.35 18.81 -5.93
CA ASP A 216 25.62 19.20 -5.33
C ASP A 216 26.11 18.26 -4.22
N ASN A 217 25.40 17.18 -3.95
CA ASN A 217 25.67 16.19 -2.89
C ASN A 217 25.70 16.73 -1.45
N LYS A 218 25.19 17.94 -1.21
CA LYS A 218 25.22 18.56 0.14
C LYS A 218 23.99 18.23 0.98
N ASN A 219 22.88 17.90 0.33
CA ASN A 219 21.62 17.63 1.02
C ASN A 219 21.06 16.27 0.63
N VAL A 220 20.35 15.68 1.59
CA VAL A 220 19.52 14.51 1.38
C VAL A 220 18.06 14.94 1.49
N HIS A 221 17.23 14.43 0.59
CA HIS A 221 15.81 14.78 0.48
C HIS A 221 14.94 13.54 0.55
N TRP A 222 13.73 13.70 1.09
CA TRP A 222 12.71 12.63 1.12
C TRP A 222 11.31 13.23 1.29
N THR A 223 10.28 12.41 1.17
CA THR A 223 8.89 12.79 1.45
C THR A 223 8.29 11.89 2.52
N LEU A 224 7.43 12.42 3.36
CA LEU A 224 6.62 11.67 4.33
C LEU A 224 5.20 12.25 4.33
N GLY A 225 4.23 11.45 3.88
CA GLY A 225 2.88 11.94 3.63
C GLY A 225 2.88 13.07 2.60
N ASP A 226 2.26 14.19 2.90
CA ASP A 226 2.17 15.39 2.07
C ASP A 226 3.32 16.41 2.31
N GLU A 227 4.35 16.02 3.03
CA GLU A 227 5.48 16.89 3.37
C GLU A 227 6.78 16.48 2.68
N TYR A 228 7.52 17.48 2.24
CA TYR A 228 8.86 17.36 1.68
C TYR A 228 9.91 17.80 2.69
N PHE A 229 10.94 17.00 2.84
CA PHE A 229 12.03 17.23 3.79
C PHE A 229 13.36 17.36 3.07
N SER A 230 14.24 18.19 3.64
CA SER A 230 15.61 18.36 3.21
C SER A 230 16.52 18.49 4.43
N LYS A 231 17.66 17.82 4.41
CA LYS A 231 18.67 17.90 5.47
C LYS A 231 20.05 17.96 4.88
N SER A 232 20.82 18.97 5.32
CA SER A 232 22.24 19.05 5.00
C SER A 232 23.03 18.00 5.78
N ILE A 233 23.99 17.36 5.13
CA ILE A 233 24.98 16.54 5.80
C ILE A 233 25.99 17.48 6.50
N VAL A 234 26.08 17.38 7.83
CA VAL A 234 26.88 18.31 8.64
C VAL A 234 28.37 18.01 8.54
N ASN A 235 28.71 16.77 8.23
CA ASN A 235 30.11 16.33 8.18
C ASN A 235 30.66 16.34 6.76
N ASN A 236 31.21 17.49 6.37
CA ASN A 236 32.12 17.59 5.22
C ASN A 236 33.50 16.99 5.51
N THR A 237 33.67 16.22 6.58
CA THR A 237 34.99 15.61 6.84
C THR A 237 35.16 14.43 5.90
N THR A 238 36.20 14.50 5.09
CA THR A 238 36.72 13.39 4.28
C THR A 238 37.28 12.26 5.13
N ASP A 239 37.36 12.44 6.44
CA ASP A 239 37.77 11.42 7.40
C ASP A 239 36.56 10.58 7.81
N PRO A 240 36.42 9.31 7.34
CA PRO A 240 35.34 8.43 7.67
C PRO A 240 35.31 8.03 9.15
N PHE A 241 36.37 8.31 9.91
CA PHE A 241 36.48 7.96 11.33
C PHE A 241 36.27 9.17 12.27
N ALA A 242 36.11 10.37 11.72
CA ALA A 242 35.80 11.55 12.53
C ALA A 242 34.45 11.38 13.24
N LYS A 243 34.48 11.24 14.57
CA LYS A 243 33.27 11.17 15.38
C LYS A 243 32.66 12.54 15.55
N THR A 244 31.42 12.74 15.14
CA THR A 244 30.66 13.93 15.47
C THR A 244 29.62 13.62 16.54
N ASN A 245 29.66 14.36 17.63
CA ASN A 245 28.67 14.31 18.71
C ASN A 245 27.47 15.24 18.45
N LEU A 246 27.28 15.71 17.22
CA LEU A 246 26.18 16.62 16.88
C LEU A 246 24.88 15.83 16.72
N VAL A 247 23.99 15.94 17.69
CA VAL A 247 22.58 15.57 17.52
C VAL A 247 21.95 16.64 16.64
N ALA A 248 21.81 16.36 15.37
CA ALA A 248 21.16 17.27 14.45
C ALA A 248 19.68 17.41 14.80
N ALA A 249 19.17 18.66 14.86
CA ALA A 249 17.75 18.93 15.05
C ALA A 249 16.92 18.22 13.95
N GLU A 250 15.75 17.67 14.32
CA GLU A 250 14.84 17.07 13.33
C GLU A 250 14.46 18.13 12.28
N PRO A 251 14.47 17.78 10.99
CA PRO A 251 14.08 18.71 9.95
C PRO A 251 12.59 18.97 9.97
N VAL A 252 12.18 20.20 9.66
CA VAL A 252 10.78 20.60 9.51
C VAL A 252 10.35 20.33 8.08
N GLY A 253 9.22 19.62 7.92
CA GLY A 253 8.64 19.35 6.61
C GLY A 253 7.99 20.57 5.97
N ILE A 254 8.07 20.66 4.66
CA ILE A 254 7.38 21.68 3.87
C ILE A 254 6.19 21.02 3.17
N LYS A 255 4.97 21.48 3.47
CA LYS A 255 3.77 20.95 2.83
C LYS A 255 3.76 21.21 1.33
N ILE A 256 3.53 20.16 0.54
CA ILE A 256 3.45 20.25 -0.92
C ILE A 256 2.17 20.96 -1.35
N ASN A 257 1.08 20.86 -0.57
CA ASN A 257 -0.19 21.55 -0.79
C ASN A 257 -0.79 21.38 -2.21
N LEU A 258 -0.56 20.22 -2.83
CA LEU A 258 -1.18 19.90 -4.10
C LEU A 258 -2.69 19.70 -3.89
N LYS A 259 -3.50 20.42 -4.67
CA LYS A 259 -4.96 20.30 -4.64
C LYS A 259 -5.46 20.00 -6.05
N GLU A 260 -6.34 19.04 -6.15
CA GLU A 260 -7.02 18.68 -7.38
C GLU A 260 -8.53 18.68 -7.17
N LYS A 261 -9.28 19.05 -8.21
CA LYS A 261 -10.74 19.00 -8.20
C LYS A 261 -11.18 17.55 -8.40
N SER A 262 -11.96 17.02 -7.46
CA SER A 262 -12.55 15.69 -7.63
C SER A 262 -13.48 15.64 -8.83
N ASP A 263 -13.38 14.58 -9.61
CA ASP A 263 -14.33 14.28 -10.69
C ASP A 263 -15.63 13.74 -10.07
N ILE A 264 -16.65 14.57 -10.08
CA ILE A 264 -17.97 14.29 -9.50
C ILE A 264 -18.99 14.31 -10.61
N PRO A 265 -19.85 13.28 -10.76
CA PRO A 265 -20.90 13.27 -11.77
C PRO A 265 -21.84 14.47 -11.63
N GLU A 266 -22.32 14.99 -12.75
CA GLU A 266 -23.25 16.11 -12.79
C GLU A 266 -24.70 15.64 -13.00
N GLY A 267 -25.66 16.47 -12.60
CA GLY A 267 -27.10 16.26 -12.80
C GLY A 267 -27.78 15.46 -11.67
N ARG A 268 -29.07 15.21 -11.89
CA ARG A 268 -29.93 14.48 -10.96
C ARG A 268 -30.40 13.15 -11.54
N ILE A 269 -30.51 12.16 -10.66
CA ILE A 269 -31.11 10.85 -10.94
C ILE A 269 -32.19 10.58 -9.91
N ALA A 270 -33.35 10.08 -10.34
CA ALA A 270 -34.41 9.62 -9.47
C ALA A 270 -34.69 8.12 -9.70
N PHE A 271 -34.57 7.32 -8.66
CA PHE A 271 -35.07 5.94 -8.63
C PHE A 271 -36.46 5.95 -8.03
N LYS A 272 -37.49 5.67 -8.85
CA LYS A 272 -38.89 5.75 -8.48
C LYS A 272 -39.53 4.37 -8.41
N ASN A 273 -40.55 4.22 -7.52
CA ASN A 273 -41.30 2.99 -7.29
C ASN A 273 -40.37 1.82 -6.89
N VAL A 274 -39.59 2.01 -5.85
CA VAL A 274 -38.59 1.07 -5.37
C VAL A 274 -38.83 0.79 -3.88
N ARG A 275 -38.64 -0.44 -3.47
CA ARG A 275 -38.57 -0.77 -2.05
C ARG A 275 -37.27 -0.28 -1.48
N ILE A 276 -37.28 0.44 -0.36
CA ILE A 276 -36.09 1.05 0.23
C ILE A 276 -35.88 0.53 1.65
N ILE A 277 -34.77 -0.14 1.89
CA ILE A 277 -34.29 -0.51 3.21
C ILE A 277 -33.33 0.60 3.67
N THR A 278 -33.79 1.44 4.63
CA THR A 278 -33.03 2.65 4.98
C THR A 278 -31.89 2.40 5.95
N MET A 279 -31.86 1.27 6.62
CA MET A 279 -30.96 0.94 7.74
C MET A 279 -31.07 1.90 8.93
N LYS A 280 -32.14 2.70 9.01
CA LYS A 280 -32.51 3.48 10.19
C LYS A 280 -33.44 2.66 11.07
N GLY A 281 -32.88 1.89 11.99
CA GLY A 281 -33.62 0.86 12.71
C GLY A 281 -34.22 -0.13 11.71
N ASN A 282 -35.47 -0.48 11.89
CA ASN A 282 -36.23 -1.43 11.04
C ASN A 282 -37.04 -0.76 9.93
N GLN A 283 -36.74 0.50 9.59
CA GLN A 283 -37.53 1.26 8.62
C GLN A 283 -37.37 0.71 7.21
N VAL A 284 -38.49 0.33 6.60
CA VAL A 284 -38.63 -0.04 5.19
C VAL A 284 -39.69 0.86 4.55
N ILE A 285 -39.44 1.37 3.35
CA ILE A 285 -40.39 2.12 2.53
C ILE A 285 -40.72 1.23 1.33
N GLU A 286 -41.93 0.68 1.30
CA GLU A 286 -42.32 -0.34 0.29
C GLU A 286 -42.45 0.24 -1.12
N ASP A 287 -42.97 1.46 -1.28
CA ASP A 287 -42.98 2.23 -2.53
C ASP A 287 -42.30 3.58 -2.32
N GLY A 288 -41.03 3.61 -2.56
CA GLY A 288 -40.17 4.77 -2.31
C GLY A 288 -39.61 5.42 -3.57
N THR A 289 -39.11 6.65 -3.37
CA THR A 289 -38.33 7.38 -4.35
C THR A 289 -37.08 7.92 -3.69
N ILE A 290 -35.93 7.74 -4.35
CA ILE A 290 -34.64 8.34 -3.97
C ILE A 290 -34.22 9.28 -5.08
N ILE A 291 -33.91 10.55 -4.75
CA ILE A 291 -33.32 11.52 -5.65
C ILE A 291 -31.85 11.69 -5.26
N ILE A 292 -30.98 11.50 -6.23
CA ILE A 292 -29.53 11.70 -6.13
C ILE A 292 -29.17 12.92 -6.96
N ASN A 293 -28.52 13.89 -6.32
CA ASN A 293 -27.93 15.04 -6.99
C ASN A 293 -26.40 14.91 -6.95
N LYS A 294 -25.79 14.84 -8.13
CA LYS A 294 -24.37 14.55 -8.24
C LYS A 294 -24.02 13.20 -7.56
N ASN A 295 -23.27 13.23 -6.47
CA ASN A 295 -22.87 12.03 -5.70
C ASN A 295 -23.52 11.94 -4.31
N LYS A 296 -24.62 12.68 -4.07
CA LYS A 296 -25.29 12.72 -2.76
C LYS A 296 -26.78 12.44 -2.88
N ILE A 297 -27.34 11.76 -1.89
CA ILE A 297 -28.79 11.64 -1.75
C ILE A 297 -29.35 13.01 -1.38
N GLU A 298 -30.23 13.55 -2.25
CA GLU A 298 -30.91 14.83 -2.03
C GLU A 298 -32.21 14.64 -1.27
N LYS A 299 -33.01 13.63 -1.67
CA LYS A 299 -34.29 13.28 -1.02
C LYS A 299 -34.53 11.78 -1.02
N ILE A 300 -35.20 11.31 0.01
CA ILE A 300 -35.66 9.93 0.16
C ILE A 300 -37.01 9.92 0.89
N GLY A 301 -37.98 9.16 0.41
CA GLY A 301 -39.29 9.05 1.04
C GLY A 301 -40.27 8.19 0.25
N LYS A 302 -41.53 8.17 0.65
CA LYS A 302 -42.59 7.51 -0.12
C LYS A 302 -42.75 8.19 -1.48
N THR A 303 -43.05 7.42 -2.51
CA THR A 303 -43.23 7.94 -3.87
C THR A 303 -44.33 9.01 -3.95
N SER A 304 -45.39 8.88 -3.15
CA SER A 304 -46.46 9.89 -3.02
C SER A 304 -45.99 11.24 -2.51
N ASP A 305 -44.95 11.25 -1.71
CA ASP A 305 -44.50 12.43 -0.94
C ASP A 305 -43.31 13.14 -1.59
N ILE A 306 -42.78 12.57 -2.67
CA ILE A 306 -41.59 13.06 -3.37
C ILE A 306 -41.96 13.67 -4.72
N THR A 307 -41.79 14.98 -4.85
CA THR A 307 -41.81 15.66 -6.15
C THR A 307 -40.44 15.51 -6.80
N ILE A 308 -40.39 14.88 -7.98
CA ILE A 308 -39.16 14.68 -8.76
C ILE A 308 -38.93 15.94 -9.60
N PRO A 309 -37.74 16.58 -9.50
CA PRO A 309 -37.39 17.72 -10.35
C PRO A 309 -37.42 17.36 -11.83
N SER A 310 -37.81 18.32 -12.68
CA SER A 310 -37.94 18.13 -14.13
C SER A 310 -36.61 17.82 -14.83
N ASP A 311 -35.49 18.24 -14.24
CA ASP A 311 -34.13 17.99 -14.71
C ASP A 311 -33.58 16.62 -14.31
N ALA A 312 -34.32 15.83 -13.52
CA ALA A 312 -33.86 14.53 -13.07
C ALA A 312 -34.12 13.43 -14.12
N LYS A 313 -33.09 12.62 -14.38
CA LYS A 313 -33.23 11.37 -15.15
C LYS A 313 -33.93 10.33 -14.30
N VAL A 314 -35.15 9.92 -14.69
CA VAL A 314 -35.99 9.02 -13.89
C VAL A 314 -35.82 7.57 -14.32
N TYR A 315 -35.57 6.69 -13.36
CA TYR A 315 -35.57 5.24 -13.52
C TYR A 315 -36.73 4.63 -12.71
N LYS A 316 -37.62 3.92 -13.38
CA LYS A 316 -38.68 3.12 -12.71
C LYS A 316 -38.09 1.80 -12.23
N MET A 317 -38.17 1.52 -10.94
CA MET A 317 -37.50 0.40 -10.28
C MET A 317 -38.47 -0.62 -9.67
N LEU A 318 -39.63 -0.81 -10.31
CA LEU A 318 -40.66 -1.71 -9.83
C LEU A 318 -40.10 -3.13 -9.57
N GLY A 319 -40.39 -3.71 -8.42
CA GLY A 319 -39.90 -5.02 -8.00
C GLY A 319 -38.42 -5.05 -7.59
N LYS A 320 -37.74 -3.90 -7.52
CA LYS A 320 -36.36 -3.79 -7.03
C LYS A 320 -36.32 -3.26 -5.60
N THR A 321 -35.24 -3.59 -4.91
CA THR A 321 -34.92 -3.06 -3.58
C THR A 321 -33.63 -2.28 -3.61
N ILE A 322 -33.61 -1.10 -3.00
CA ILE A 322 -32.39 -0.32 -2.76
C ILE A 322 -32.06 -0.37 -1.27
N MET A 323 -30.79 -0.57 -0.97
CA MET A 323 -30.24 -0.51 0.38
C MET A 323 -28.88 0.18 0.33
N PRO A 324 -28.32 0.65 1.48
CA PRO A 324 -26.96 1.11 1.54
C PRO A 324 -25.98 0.06 1.03
N GLY A 325 -24.92 0.48 0.37
CA GLY A 325 -23.87 -0.44 -0.09
C GLY A 325 -23.20 -1.15 1.09
N ILE A 326 -22.72 -2.35 0.83
CA ILE A 326 -22.01 -3.17 1.81
C ILE A 326 -20.70 -2.48 2.20
N VAL A 327 -20.40 -2.50 3.50
CA VAL A 327 -19.14 -2.05 4.08
C VAL A 327 -18.34 -3.28 4.49
N ASP A 328 -17.25 -3.54 3.80
CA ASP A 328 -16.31 -4.60 4.14
C ASP A 328 -15.17 -4.00 4.99
N VAL A 329 -15.11 -4.36 6.27
CA VAL A 329 -14.15 -3.76 7.21
C VAL A 329 -12.83 -4.52 7.30
N HIS A 330 -12.72 -5.67 6.62
CA HIS A 330 -11.50 -6.46 6.56
C HIS A 330 -11.36 -7.16 5.21
N ALA A 331 -10.87 -6.43 4.22
CA ALA A 331 -10.65 -6.94 2.87
C ALA A 331 -9.25 -6.58 2.37
N HIS A 332 -8.49 -7.58 1.95
CA HIS A 332 -7.21 -7.36 1.27
C HIS A 332 -7.44 -7.13 -0.21
N VAL A 333 -7.74 -5.90 -0.58
CA VAL A 333 -8.09 -5.53 -1.97
C VAL A 333 -6.87 -5.32 -2.86
N GLY A 334 -5.69 -5.62 -2.34
CA GLY A 334 -4.42 -5.52 -3.06
C GLY A 334 -4.01 -4.09 -3.38
N ALA A 335 -2.76 -3.97 -3.77
CA ALA A 335 -2.21 -2.74 -4.32
C ALA A 335 -1.43 -3.09 -5.57
N PHE A 336 -1.50 -2.23 -6.57
CA PHE A 336 -0.66 -2.36 -7.74
C PHE A 336 0.82 -2.29 -7.33
N ARG A 337 1.76 -2.50 -8.24
CA ARG A 337 3.21 -2.47 -7.95
C ARG A 337 3.59 -1.19 -7.20
N ASN A 338 4.46 -1.30 -6.22
CA ASN A 338 4.98 -0.17 -5.45
C ASN A 338 5.42 0.97 -6.38
N GLY A 339 4.82 2.15 -6.22
CA GLY A 339 5.11 3.34 -7.00
C GLY A 339 4.44 3.43 -8.39
N LEU A 340 3.64 2.43 -8.79
CA LEU A 340 2.76 2.51 -9.97
C LEU A 340 1.31 2.30 -9.57
N SER A 341 0.38 2.87 -10.33
CA SER A 341 -1.05 2.67 -10.17
C SER A 341 -1.72 2.31 -11.49
N THR A 342 -2.73 1.45 -11.41
CA THR A 342 -3.58 1.04 -12.54
C THR A 342 -4.72 2.04 -12.74
N GLN A 343 -5.25 2.15 -13.95
CA GLN A 343 -6.49 2.90 -14.22
C GLN A 343 -7.74 2.07 -13.95
N LYS A 344 -7.63 0.74 -14.04
CA LYS A 344 -8.76 -0.20 -13.87
C LYS A 344 -8.36 -1.31 -12.91
N HIS A 345 -8.58 -1.10 -11.62
CA HIS A 345 -8.25 -2.10 -10.59
C HIS A 345 -9.36 -3.16 -10.54
N TRP A 346 -9.08 -4.37 -11.03
CA TRP A 346 -10.11 -5.42 -11.15
C TRP A 346 -10.79 -5.78 -9.83
N GLN A 347 -10.04 -5.81 -8.70
CA GLN A 347 -10.61 -6.10 -7.39
C GLN A 347 -11.61 -5.02 -6.95
N PHE A 348 -11.38 -3.76 -7.31
CA PHE A 348 -12.33 -2.68 -7.05
C PHE A 348 -13.62 -2.86 -7.84
N TYR A 349 -13.52 -3.24 -9.12
CA TYR A 349 -14.70 -3.55 -9.93
C TYR A 349 -15.44 -4.78 -9.42
N ALA A 350 -14.73 -5.83 -9.00
CA ALA A 350 -15.34 -7.03 -8.43
C ALA A 350 -16.09 -6.69 -7.14
N ASN A 351 -15.49 -5.91 -6.23
CA ASN A 351 -16.14 -5.45 -5.01
C ASN A 351 -17.46 -4.69 -5.31
N LEU A 352 -17.41 -3.70 -6.21
CA LEU A 352 -18.61 -2.95 -6.61
C LEU A 352 -19.67 -3.84 -7.25
N ALA A 353 -19.27 -4.80 -8.09
CA ALA A 353 -20.20 -5.73 -8.75
C ALA A 353 -20.95 -6.63 -7.77
N PHE A 354 -20.37 -6.90 -6.61
CA PHE A 354 -21.01 -7.64 -5.51
C PHE A 354 -21.58 -6.74 -4.41
N GLY A 355 -21.68 -5.42 -4.65
CA GLY A 355 -22.36 -4.48 -3.78
C GLY A 355 -21.51 -3.88 -2.66
N VAL A 356 -20.20 -4.17 -2.61
CA VAL A 356 -19.29 -3.55 -1.64
C VAL A 356 -18.91 -2.15 -2.14
N THR A 357 -19.35 -1.13 -1.41
CA THR A 357 -19.15 0.29 -1.76
C THR A 357 -18.17 1.01 -0.84
N THR A 358 -17.78 0.37 0.25
CA THR A 358 -16.75 0.84 1.18
C THR A 358 -15.93 -0.35 1.64
N SER A 359 -14.61 -0.21 1.64
CA SER A 359 -13.70 -1.28 2.03
C SER A 359 -12.58 -0.72 2.94
N HIS A 360 -12.16 -1.53 3.89
CA HIS A 360 -11.02 -1.24 4.75
C HIS A 360 -9.98 -2.35 4.61
N ASP A 361 -8.78 -2.00 4.13
CA ASP A 361 -7.64 -2.91 4.01
C ASP A 361 -6.73 -2.77 5.24
N PRO A 362 -6.72 -3.78 6.13
CA PRO A 362 -6.01 -3.67 7.41
C PRO A 362 -4.52 -4.04 7.33
N SER A 363 -3.95 -4.28 6.14
CA SER A 363 -2.55 -4.71 6.03
C SER A 363 -2.00 -4.61 4.60
N VAL A 364 -1.55 -3.42 4.20
CA VAL A 364 -1.02 -3.21 2.86
C VAL A 364 0.13 -2.19 2.86
N HIS A 365 0.90 -2.13 1.78
CA HIS A 365 1.96 -1.13 1.61
C HIS A 365 1.41 0.29 1.76
N THR A 366 1.88 1.05 2.76
CA THR A 366 1.32 2.34 3.17
C THR A 366 1.16 3.31 1.99
N ALA A 367 2.24 3.58 1.25
CA ALA A 367 2.17 4.55 0.15
C ALA A 367 1.20 4.11 -0.95
N ALA A 368 1.17 2.81 -1.30
CA ALA A 368 0.26 2.29 -2.32
C ALA A 368 -1.21 2.38 -1.91
N ALA A 369 -1.53 2.01 -0.65
CA ALA A 369 -2.90 2.09 -0.14
C ALA A 369 -3.48 3.50 -0.18
N PHE A 370 -2.72 4.48 0.33
CA PHE A 370 -3.20 5.86 0.37
C PHE A 370 -3.19 6.53 -1.00
N THR A 371 -2.32 6.11 -1.93
CA THR A 371 -2.42 6.51 -3.34
C THR A 371 -3.72 6.02 -3.97
N LEU A 372 -4.10 4.75 -3.77
CA LEU A 372 -5.37 4.22 -4.28
C LEU A 372 -6.59 4.91 -3.65
N GLU A 373 -6.54 5.21 -2.34
CA GLU A 373 -7.58 5.99 -1.66
C GLU A 373 -7.76 7.37 -2.31
N GLU A 374 -6.67 8.09 -2.55
CA GLU A 374 -6.71 9.42 -3.16
C GLU A 374 -7.19 9.40 -4.61
N LEU A 375 -6.73 8.44 -5.42
CA LEU A 375 -7.19 8.26 -6.80
C LEU A 375 -8.68 7.93 -6.88
N GLN A 376 -9.17 7.08 -5.97
CA GLN A 376 -10.60 6.77 -5.88
C GLN A 376 -11.40 8.00 -5.43
N ARG A 377 -10.93 8.73 -4.42
CA ARG A 377 -11.61 9.91 -3.88
C ARG A 377 -11.63 11.08 -4.85
N SER A 378 -10.60 11.23 -5.69
CA SER A 378 -10.56 12.22 -6.76
C SER A 378 -11.40 11.86 -7.99
N GLY A 379 -11.80 10.58 -8.14
CA GLY A 379 -12.56 10.08 -9.29
C GLY A 379 -11.70 9.50 -10.42
N HIS A 380 -10.38 9.51 -10.29
CA HIS A 380 -9.48 8.92 -11.28
C HIS A 380 -9.48 7.39 -11.27
N LEU A 381 -9.97 6.78 -10.19
CA LEU A 381 -10.09 5.33 -10.06
C LEU A 381 -11.50 4.95 -9.59
N VAL A 382 -12.17 4.10 -10.37
CA VAL A 382 -13.48 3.56 -10.01
C VAL A 382 -13.33 2.42 -9.02
N GLY A 383 -13.98 2.55 -7.84
CA GLY A 383 -13.89 1.54 -6.80
C GLY A 383 -14.72 1.86 -5.57
N PRO A 384 -14.77 0.95 -4.59
CA PRO A 384 -15.35 1.23 -3.29
C PRO A 384 -14.55 2.36 -2.62
N ARG A 385 -15.17 3.07 -1.70
CA ARG A 385 -14.46 4.04 -0.85
C ARG A 385 -13.44 3.30 0.01
N MET A 386 -12.16 3.62 -0.17
CA MET A 386 -11.07 2.89 0.45
C MET A 386 -10.63 3.54 1.76
N PHE A 387 -10.32 2.69 2.74
CA PHE A 387 -9.60 3.02 3.96
C PHE A 387 -8.52 1.97 4.21
N SER A 388 -7.47 2.31 4.93
CA SER A 388 -6.41 1.37 5.25
C SER A 388 -5.72 1.70 6.57
N THR A 389 -5.08 0.69 7.15
CA THR A 389 -4.12 0.84 8.24
C THR A 389 -2.70 1.13 7.73
N GLY A 390 -2.45 0.98 6.43
CA GLY A 390 -1.09 0.89 5.92
C GLY A 390 -0.33 -0.31 6.47
N PHE A 391 0.98 -0.18 6.65
CA PHE A 391 1.83 -1.23 7.21
C PHE A 391 1.42 -1.64 8.61
N ILE A 392 1.56 -2.93 8.91
CA ILE A 392 1.29 -3.49 10.22
C ILE A 392 2.35 -3.07 11.25
N LEU A 393 1.93 -2.88 12.50
CA LEU A 393 2.82 -2.79 13.64
C LEU A 393 3.05 -4.20 14.20
N TYR A 394 4.31 -4.58 14.33
CA TYR A 394 4.68 -5.92 14.78
C TYR A 394 5.96 -5.87 15.61
N GLY A 395 5.94 -6.46 16.77
CA GLY A 395 7.08 -6.51 17.71
C GLY A 395 8.24 -7.42 17.29
N ALA A 396 8.19 -8.00 16.10
CA ALA A 396 9.27 -8.77 15.50
C ALA A 396 9.88 -8.00 14.30
N GLU A 397 11.04 -8.46 13.83
CA GLU A 397 11.78 -7.83 12.73
C GLU A 397 11.05 -7.92 11.38
N GLY A 398 11.20 -6.89 10.55
CA GLY A 398 10.69 -6.84 9.17
C GLY A 398 10.78 -5.44 8.59
N ASP A 399 10.99 -5.31 7.28
CA ASP A 399 11.18 -4.02 6.61
C ASP A 399 9.89 -3.19 6.46
N PHE A 400 8.74 -3.83 6.31
CA PHE A 400 7.43 -3.17 6.26
C PHE A 400 6.70 -3.19 7.60
N LYS A 401 7.25 -3.86 8.61
CA LYS A 401 6.72 -3.91 9.96
C LYS A 401 7.43 -2.86 10.81
N ALA A 402 6.71 -2.27 11.73
CA ALA A 402 7.31 -1.39 12.72
C ALA A 402 7.63 -2.20 13.97
N VAL A 403 8.89 -2.30 14.33
CA VAL A 403 9.33 -2.92 15.60
C VAL A 403 8.87 -2.03 16.75
N VAL A 404 8.17 -2.63 17.73
CA VAL A 404 7.69 -1.95 18.92
C VAL A 404 8.31 -2.60 20.15
N ASN A 405 9.34 -1.96 20.72
CA ASN A 405 10.01 -2.42 21.94
C ASN A 405 9.58 -1.62 23.17
N ASN A 406 9.10 -0.42 22.97
CA ASN A 406 8.67 0.51 24.01
C ASN A 406 7.57 1.44 23.49
N LEU A 407 7.02 2.29 24.36
CA LEU A 407 5.95 3.22 24.02
C LEU A 407 6.35 4.27 22.97
N ASP A 408 7.61 4.70 22.97
CA ASP A 408 8.08 5.69 21.98
C ASP A 408 8.19 5.10 20.58
N ASP A 409 8.57 3.82 20.45
CA ASP A 409 8.51 3.11 19.17
C ASP A 409 7.08 3.02 18.64
N ALA A 410 6.11 2.75 19.53
CA ALA A 410 4.69 2.73 19.16
C ALA A 410 4.19 4.11 18.69
N ARG A 411 4.50 5.18 19.44
CA ARG A 411 4.18 6.56 19.07
C ARG A 411 4.76 6.92 17.70
N PHE A 412 6.03 6.61 17.50
CA PHE A 412 6.73 6.86 16.26
C PHE A 412 6.07 6.15 15.07
N ALA A 413 5.81 4.85 15.18
CA ALA A 413 5.22 4.07 14.10
C ALA A 413 3.82 4.54 13.74
N ILE A 414 2.99 4.86 14.75
CA ILE A 414 1.62 5.35 14.54
C ILE A 414 1.63 6.76 13.93
N ALA A 415 2.46 7.68 14.43
CA ALA A 415 2.56 9.04 13.89
C ALA A 415 2.99 9.02 12.41
N ARG A 416 3.96 8.17 12.06
CA ARG A 416 4.42 7.99 10.69
C ARG A 416 3.30 7.49 9.76
N THR A 417 2.55 6.48 10.18
CA THR A 417 1.44 5.94 9.36
C THR A 417 0.30 6.97 9.24
N LYS A 418 0.02 7.70 10.33
CA LYS A 418 -0.96 8.79 10.33
C LYS A 418 -0.57 9.92 9.37
N ALA A 419 0.72 10.21 9.18
CA ALA A 419 1.20 11.21 8.23
C ALA A 419 0.80 10.90 6.78
N PHE A 420 0.58 9.63 6.43
CA PHE A 420 0.04 9.21 5.14
C PHE A 420 -1.50 9.28 5.05
N GLY A 421 -2.19 9.61 6.14
CA GLY A 421 -3.66 9.72 6.16
C GLY A 421 -4.38 8.62 6.94
N ALA A 422 -3.69 7.66 7.55
CA ALA A 422 -4.30 6.57 8.30
C ALA A 422 -5.15 7.06 9.47
N LYS A 423 -6.37 6.52 9.58
CA LYS A 423 -7.30 6.73 10.71
C LYS A 423 -7.35 5.54 11.65
N SER A 424 -6.74 4.45 11.23
CA SER A 424 -6.59 3.21 11.98
C SER A 424 -5.21 2.61 11.72
N ILE A 425 -4.75 1.78 12.63
CA ILE A 425 -3.50 1.03 12.51
C ILE A 425 -3.73 -0.43 12.81
N LYS A 426 -2.95 -1.33 12.18
CA LYS A 426 -2.98 -2.76 12.45
C LYS A 426 -1.96 -3.11 13.54
N SER A 427 -2.44 -3.62 14.67
CA SER A 427 -1.60 -4.30 15.65
C SER A 427 -1.60 -5.79 15.30
N TYR A 428 -0.50 -6.26 14.72
CA TYR A 428 -0.39 -7.66 14.32
C TYR A 428 -0.18 -8.59 15.54
N ASN A 429 0.14 -9.86 15.32
CA ASN A 429 0.36 -10.85 16.38
C ASN A 429 1.56 -10.49 17.28
N GLN A 430 1.38 -9.49 18.14
CA GLN A 430 2.44 -9.04 19.04
C GLN A 430 2.87 -10.19 19.97
N PRO A 431 4.16 -10.52 20.03
CA PRO A 431 4.63 -11.62 20.85
C PRO A 431 4.42 -11.41 22.36
N ARG A 432 4.35 -10.15 22.80
CA ARG A 432 4.16 -9.79 24.20
C ARG A 432 2.97 -8.89 24.41
N ARG A 433 2.25 -9.07 25.52
CA ARG A 433 1.05 -8.28 25.85
C ARG A 433 1.37 -6.81 26.06
N GLU A 434 2.49 -6.46 26.68
CA GLU A 434 2.87 -5.06 26.90
C GLU A 434 3.05 -4.30 25.58
N GLN A 435 3.48 -4.94 24.49
CA GLN A 435 3.55 -4.31 23.17
C GLN A 435 2.17 -3.89 22.68
N ARG A 436 1.14 -4.73 22.85
CA ARG A 436 -0.25 -4.37 22.54
C ARG A 436 -0.74 -3.21 23.39
N GLN A 437 -0.45 -3.21 24.68
CA GLN A 437 -0.83 -2.12 25.59
C GLN A 437 -0.15 -0.80 25.23
N GLN A 438 1.14 -0.83 24.87
CA GLN A 438 1.88 0.35 24.39
C GLN A 438 1.28 0.90 23.08
N ILE A 439 0.92 0.02 22.13
CA ILE A 439 0.24 0.41 20.88
C ILE A 439 -1.11 1.05 21.21
N MET A 440 -1.91 0.46 22.11
CA MET A 440 -3.20 1.03 22.51
C MET A 440 -3.06 2.39 23.18
N GLN A 441 -2.06 2.57 24.04
CA GLN A 441 -1.77 3.85 24.68
C GLN A 441 -1.39 4.90 23.64
N ALA A 442 -0.42 4.61 22.77
CA ALA A 442 0.01 5.53 21.72
C ALA A 442 -1.12 5.87 20.74
N ALA A 443 -1.98 4.91 20.41
CA ALA A 443 -3.14 5.12 19.55
C ALA A 443 -4.17 6.08 20.17
N ARG A 444 -4.45 5.95 21.47
CA ARG A 444 -5.32 6.88 22.21
C ARG A 444 -4.75 8.31 22.22
N GLU A 445 -3.45 8.45 22.49
CA GLU A 445 -2.76 9.74 22.48
C GLU A 445 -2.82 10.43 21.10
N LEU A 446 -2.70 9.64 20.03
CA LEU A 446 -2.67 10.13 18.65
C LEU A 446 -4.05 10.16 17.97
N GLY A 447 -5.11 9.70 18.63
CA GLY A 447 -6.47 9.73 18.12
C GLY A 447 -6.69 8.83 16.89
N VAL A 448 -6.15 7.61 16.92
CA VAL A 448 -6.35 6.59 15.86
C VAL A 448 -6.96 5.31 16.44
N ASN A 449 -7.73 4.59 15.62
CA ASN A 449 -8.26 3.29 15.99
C ASN A 449 -7.21 2.19 15.85
N VAL A 450 -7.34 1.11 16.63
CA VAL A 450 -6.49 -0.07 16.51
C VAL A 450 -7.31 -1.25 16.01
N VAL A 451 -6.84 -1.85 14.91
CA VAL A 451 -7.36 -3.10 14.35
C VAL A 451 -6.39 -4.21 14.76
N PRO A 452 -6.69 -4.99 15.79
CA PRO A 452 -5.78 -6.04 16.24
C PRO A 452 -5.91 -7.28 15.37
N GLU A 453 -4.81 -7.99 15.17
CA GLU A 453 -4.86 -9.36 14.69
C GLU A 453 -5.32 -10.25 15.83
N GLY A 454 -6.50 -10.82 15.70
CA GLY A 454 -7.01 -11.86 16.57
C GLY A 454 -6.65 -13.26 16.04
N GLY A 455 -7.39 -14.27 16.45
CA GLY A 455 -7.33 -15.61 15.86
C GLY A 455 -6.68 -16.67 16.74
N SER A 456 -5.65 -17.32 16.32
CA SER A 456 -5.16 -18.64 16.77
C SER A 456 -4.94 -18.88 18.28
N ASN A 457 -4.97 -17.85 19.13
CA ASN A 457 -4.80 -18.00 20.58
C ASN A 457 -5.97 -17.37 21.36
N PHE A 458 -6.78 -18.21 21.98
CA PHE A 458 -7.96 -17.78 22.73
C PHE A 458 -7.64 -16.77 23.84
N TYR A 459 -6.66 -17.07 24.68
CA TYR A 459 -6.30 -16.18 25.81
C TYR A 459 -5.75 -14.84 25.33
N SER A 460 -5.04 -14.83 24.20
CA SER A 460 -4.60 -13.58 23.57
C SER A 460 -5.79 -12.73 23.16
N ASN A 461 -6.81 -13.32 22.53
CA ASN A 461 -8.03 -12.60 22.14
C ASN A 461 -8.78 -12.05 23.35
N MET A 462 -8.95 -12.84 24.40
CA MET A 462 -9.60 -12.36 25.63
C MET A 462 -8.80 -11.22 26.28
N SER A 463 -7.46 -11.32 26.30
CA SER A 463 -6.62 -10.24 26.84
C SER A 463 -6.72 -8.93 26.03
N MET A 464 -6.98 -8.99 24.73
CA MET A 464 -7.23 -7.79 23.92
C MET A 464 -8.50 -7.06 24.36
N ILE A 465 -9.55 -7.79 24.71
CA ILE A 465 -10.78 -7.20 25.26
C ILE A 465 -10.47 -6.47 26.57
N PHE A 466 -9.72 -7.08 27.48
CA PHE A 466 -9.29 -6.45 28.74
C PHE A 466 -8.38 -5.24 28.52
N ASP A 467 -7.53 -5.25 27.50
CA ASP A 467 -6.65 -4.13 27.15
C ASP A 467 -7.39 -2.97 26.47
N GLY A 468 -8.71 -3.15 26.20
CA GLY A 468 -9.59 -2.10 25.68
C GLY A 468 -9.49 -1.89 24.19
N HIS A 469 -9.17 -2.94 23.41
CA HIS A 469 -9.26 -2.89 21.95
C HIS A 469 -10.71 -2.66 21.51
N THR A 470 -10.89 -1.89 20.44
CA THR A 470 -12.22 -1.54 19.91
C THR A 470 -12.83 -2.62 19.04
N GLY A 471 -12.06 -3.64 18.66
CA GLY A 471 -12.49 -4.78 17.86
C GLY A 471 -11.55 -5.97 18.03
N ILE A 472 -11.97 -7.12 17.53
CA ILE A 472 -11.16 -8.34 17.34
C ILE A 472 -11.36 -8.77 15.90
N GLU A 473 -10.27 -8.96 15.17
CA GLU A 473 -10.28 -9.46 13.80
C GLU A 473 -10.07 -10.98 13.81
N HIS A 474 -10.71 -11.65 12.87
CA HIS A 474 -10.77 -13.11 12.72
C HIS A 474 -11.57 -13.82 13.82
N ASN A 475 -11.97 -15.05 13.53
CA ASN A 475 -12.69 -15.85 14.49
C ASN A 475 -11.81 -16.27 15.68
N ILE A 476 -12.40 -16.36 16.85
CA ILE A 476 -11.71 -16.99 18.00
C ILE A 476 -11.64 -18.51 17.77
N PRO A 477 -10.55 -19.18 18.19
CA PRO A 477 -10.28 -20.59 17.85
C PRO A 477 -10.96 -21.59 18.80
N VAL A 478 -11.97 -21.15 19.53
CA VAL A 478 -12.71 -21.98 20.51
C VAL A 478 -14.21 -21.85 20.25
N ASN A 479 -14.87 -22.99 20.06
CA ASN A 479 -16.30 -23.09 19.84
C ASN A 479 -16.88 -24.33 20.55
N PRO A 480 -18.07 -24.22 21.12
CA PRO A 480 -18.84 -23.00 21.38
C PRO A 480 -18.20 -22.14 22.47
N VAL A 481 -18.59 -20.85 22.51
CA VAL A 481 -18.27 -19.97 23.64
C VAL A 481 -19.38 -20.03 24.68
N TYR A 482 -19.02 -19.83 25.96
CA TYR A 482 -19.96 -19.93 27.07
C TYR A 482 -20.25 -18.55 27.69
N LYS A 483 -21.11 -18.54 28.70
CA LYS A 483 -21.68 -17.34 29.32
C LYS A 483 -20.62 -16.35 29.84
N ASP A 484 -19.48 -16.83 30.29
CA ASP A 484 -18.35 -16.00 30.75
C ASP A 484 -17.77 -15.16 29.63
N VAL A 485 -17.49 -15.75 28.47
CA VAL A 485 -16.98 -15.06 27.27
C VAL A 485 -18.03 -14.11 26.71
N LEU A 486 -19.29 -14.55 26.59
CA LEU A 486 -20.40 -13.73 26.12
C LEU A 486 -20.57 -12.49 27.01
N SER A 487 -20.53 -12.66 28.34
CA SER A 487 -20.67 -11.56 29.29
C SER A 487 -19.48 -10.60 29.25
N LEU A 488 -18.25 -11.12 29.16
CA LEU A 488 -17.05 -10.30 29.02
C LEU A 488 -17.16 -9.41 27.78
N TRP A 489 -17.47 -10.00 26.64
CA TRP A 489 -17.51 -9.29 25.36
C TRP A 489 -18.60 -8.23 25.31
N LYS A 490 -19.83 -8.59 25.69
CA LYS A 490 -20.97 -7.69 25.79
C LYS A 490 -20.68 -6.44 26.62
N ASN A 491 -20.03 -6.61 27.78
CA ASN A 491 -19.73 -5.52 28.70
C ASN A 491 -18.54 -4.65 28.26
N SER A 492 -17.66 -5.16 27.38
CA SER A 492 -16.47 -4.46 26.92
C SER A 492 -16.74 -3.41 25.83
N LYS A 493 -17.85 -3.52 25.10
CA LYS A 493 -18.15 -2.77 23.87
C LYS A 493 -17.18 -3.04 22.71
N THR A 494 -16.34 -4.07 22.80
CA THR A 494 -15.43 -4.48 21.72
C THR A 494 -16.24 -5.07 20.57
N GLY A 495 -16.04 -4.57 19.35
CA GLY A 495 -16.63 -5.13 18.14
C GLY A 495 -15.97 -6.45 17.73
N TYR A 496 -16.55 -7.12 16.75
CA TYR A 496 -16.06 -8.39 16.25
C TYR A 496 -16.15 -8.46 14.73
N THR A 497 -15.02 -8.79 14.07
CA THR A 497 -14.94 -9.01 12.62
C THR A 497 -14.42 -10.43 12.38
N PRO A 498 -15.29 -11.45 12.37
CA PRO A 498 -14.88 -12.85 12.39
C PRO A 498 -14.20 -13.34 11.12
N THR A 499 -14.32 -12.65 9.98
CA THR A 499 -13.78 -13.07 8.67
C THR A 499 -13.98 -14.57 8.40
N LEU A 500 -15.23 -15.02 8.36
CA LEU A 500 -15.58 -16.46 8.31
C LEU A 500 -15.01 -17.22 7.10
N ILE A 501 -14.49 -16.51 6.11
CA ILE A 501 -13.79 -17.12 4.98
C ILE A 501 -12.41 -17.66 5.40
N VAL A 502 -11.78 -17.07 6.43
CA VAL A 502 -10.54 -17.53 7.05
C VAL A 502 -10.86 -17.97 8.47
N ASN A 503 -10.92 -19.27 8.68
CA ASN A 503 -11.42 -19.85 9.93
C ASN A 503 -10.29 -20.48 10.73
N TYR A 504 -9.75 -19.77 11.74
CA TYR A 504 -8.76 -20.32 12.64
C TYR A 504 -9.35 -21.44 13.51
N GLY A 505 -8.67 -22.58 13.55
CA GLY A 505 -9.12 -23.75 14.30
C GLY A 505 -10.19 -24.60 13.57
N GLY A 506 -10.45 -24.29 12.31
CA GLY A 506 -11.40 -25.03 11.49
C GLY A 506 -11.17 -24.80 10.01
N MET A 507 -12.14 -25.22 9.19
CA MET A 507 -12.06 -25.01 7.75
C MET A 507 -12.45 -23.61 7.35
N ASN A 508 -11.71 -23.07 6.36
CA ASN A 508 -12.08 -21.82 5.71
C ASN A 508 -13.43 -21.94 5.00
N GLY A 509 -14.33 -20.97 5.22
CA GLY A 509 -15.67 -20.96 4.63
C GLY A 509 -15.68 -20.97 3.10
N GLU A 510 -14.63 -20.47 2.44
CA GLU A 510 -14.52 -20.49 0.98
C GLU A 510 -14.41 -21.92 0.41
N MET A 511 -13.87 -22.89 1.16
CA MET A 511 -13.71 -24.27 0.70
C MET A 511 -15.04 -24.94 0.39
N GLU A 512 -16.09 -24.61 1.15
CA GLU A 512 -17.46 -25.10 0.90
C GLU A 512 -17.98 -24.66 -0.48
N TRP A 513 -17.73 -23.41 -0.87
CA TRP A 513 -18.13 -22.88 -2.16
C TRP A 513 -17.38 -23.55 -3.30
N TYR A 514 -16.06 -23.76 -3.17
CA TYR A 514 -15.27 -24.47 -4.19
C TYR A 514 -15.67 -25.93 -4.30
N GLN A 515 -16.08 -26.55 -3.21
CA GLN A 515 -16.48 -27.96 -3.17
C GLN A 515 -17.85 -28.18 -3.79
N LYS A 516 -18.84 -27.34 -3.47
CA LYS A 516 -20.25 -27.53 -3.83
C LYS A 516 -20.71 -26.75 -5.06
N SER A 517 -19.91 -25.83 -5.59
CA SER A 517 -20.29 -24.99 -6.71
C SER A 517 -19.22 -24.90 -7.78
N ASN A 518 -19.63 -24.63 -9.02
CA ASN A 518 -18.74 -24.33 -10.13
C ASN A 518 -18.46 -22.83 -10.16
N VAL A 519 -17.62 -22.36 -9.24
CA VAL A 519 -17.28 -20.92 -9.09
C VAL A 519 -16.81 -20.32 -10.41
N TRP A 520 -16.07 -21.11 -11.22
CA TRP A 520 -15.58 -20.73 -12.57
C TRP A 520 -16.68 -20.57 -13.63
N GLU A 521 -17.94 -20.85 -13.33
CA GLU A 521 -19.09 -20.61 -14.19
C GLU A 521 -19.89 -19.35 -13.81
N ASN A 522 -19.53 -18.71 -12.69
CA ASN A 522 -20.20 -17.51 -12.23
C ASN A 522 -19.89 -16.34 -13.18
N LYS A 523 -20.90 -15.94 -13.98
CA LYS A 523 -20.75 -14.92 -15.01
C LYS A 523 -20.34 -13.55 -14.46
N THR A 524 -20.86 -13.16 -13.29
CA THR A 524 -20.51 -11.88 -12.65
C THR A 524 -19.08 -11.91 -12.17
N LEU A 525 -18.66 -12.98 -11.51
CA LEU A 525 -17.29 -13.14 -11.05
C LEU A 525 -16.30 -13.09 -12.23
N LEU A 526 -16.56 -13.88 -13.28
CA LEU A 526 -15.69 -13.94 -14.46
C LEU A 526 -15.64 -12.65 -15.28
N LYS A 527 -16.66 -11.80 -15.18
CA LYS A 527 -16.66 -10.50 -15.84
C LYS A 527 -15.68 -9.51 -15.22
N TYR A 528 -15.47 -9.59 -13.90
CA TYR A 528 -14.70 -8.60 -13.14
C TYR A 528 -13.45 -9.18 -12.48
N THR A 529 -13.26 -10.49 -12.50
CA THR A 529 -12.09 -11.15 -11.90
C THR A 529 -11.29 -11.86 -12.99
N PRO A 530 -9.98 -11.67 -13.05
CA PRO A 530 -9.14 -12.37 -14.01
C PRO A 530 -9.28 -13.89 -13.87
N ARG A 531 -9.48 -14.57 -14.99
CA ARG A 531 -9.75 -16.01 -15.00
C ARG A 531 -8.66 -16.84 -14.30
N TYR A 532 -7.41 -16.43 -14.43
CA TYR A 532 -6.30 -17.15 -13.77
C TYR A 532 -6.43 -17.15 -12.23
N VAL A 533 -7.00 -16.09 -11.62
CA VAL A 533 -7.24 -16.04 -10.17
C VAL A 533 -8.32 -17.06 -9.80
N VAL A 534 -9.44 -17.07 -10.52
CA VAL A 534 -10.55 -17.99 -10.28
C VAL A 534 -10.12 -19.43 -10.52
N ASP A 535 -9.46 -19.71 -11.64
CA ASP A 535 -9.02 -21.06 -12.03
C ASP A 535 -7.99 -21.61 -11.03
N THR A 536 -7.03 -20.81 -10.60
CA THR A 536 -5.98 -21.24 -9.65
C THR A 536 -6.57 -21.68 -8.31
N ARG A 537 -7.58 -20.97 -7.81
CA ARG A 537 -8.25 -21.27 -6.53
C ARG A 537 -9.25 -22.41 -6.64
N SER A 538 -9.92 -22.56 -7.78
CA SER A 538 -11.05 -23.48 -7.93
C SER A 538 -10.77 -24.79 -8.64
N ARG A 539 -9.63 -24.95 -9.34
CA ARG A 539 -9.29 -26.19 -10.07
C ARG A 539 -8.93 -27.36 -9.18
N HIS A 540 -8.28 -27.11 -8.07
CA HIS A 540 -7.86 -28.14 -7.13
C HIS A 540 -8.78 -28.14 -5.92
N ARG A 541 -9.96 -28.73 -6.07
CA ARG A 541 -10.90 -28.87 -4.97
C ARG A 541 -10.38 -29.86 -3.95
N ILE A 542 -10.31 -29.43 -2.72
CA ILE A 542 -10.14 -30.32 -1.57
C ILE A 542 -11.53 -30.74 -1.14
N ILE A 543 -11.83 -32.03 -1.21
CA ILE A 543 -13.06 -32.58 -0.66
C ILE A 543 -12.86 -32.71 0.84
N ILE A 544 -13.67 -31.98 1.58
CA ILE A 544 -13.65 -31.94 3.03
C ILE A 544 -14.89 -32.67 3.55
N PRO A 545 -14.73 -33.60 4.50
CA PRO A 545 -15.87 -34.26 5.12
C PRO A 545 -16.88 -33.24 5.68
N GLU A 546 -18.16 -33.51 5.50
CA GLU A 546 -19.22 -32.63 5.99
C GLU A 546 -19.14 -32.43 7.51
N GLU A 547 -18.64 -33.42 8.23
CA GLU A 547 -18.42 -33.37 9.68
C GLU A 547 -17.36 -32.34 10.08
N GLU A 548 -16.24 -32.26 9.33
CA GLU A 548 -15.22 -31.22 9.57
C GLU A 548 -15.76 -29.83 9.28
N TYR A 549 -16.58 -29.69 8.23
CA TYR A 549 -17.23 -28.42 7.93
C TYR A 549 -18.20 -27.99 9.04
N LYS A 550 -19.02 -28.90 9.57
CA LYS A 550 -19.92 -28.65 10.70
C LYS A 550 -19.15 -28.23 11.96
N ASN A 551 -18.14 -28.99 12.32
CA ASN A 551 -17.34 -28.75 13.53
C ASN A 551 -16.46 -27.50 13.45
N GLY A 552 -16.03 -27.10 12.26
CA GLY A 552 -15.27 -25.87 12.03
C GLY A 552 -16.18 -24.68 11.73
N HIS A 553 -16.60 -24.54 10.50
CA HIS A 553 -17.24 -23.32 9.99
C HIS A 553 -18.63 -23.07 10.60
N ILE A 554 -19.50 -24.09 10.67
CA ILE A 554 -20.87 -23.94 11.17
C ILE A 554 -20.84 -23.56 12.65
N LEU A 555 -20.10 -24.30 13.46
CA LEU A 555 -19.99 -24.05 14.91
C LEU A 555 -19.40 -22.66 15.21
N THR A 556 -18.43 -22.21 14.40
CA THR A 556 -17.91 -20.84 14.51
C THR A 556 -18.98 -19.80 14.16
N SER A 557 -19.79 -20.06 13.14
CA SER A 557 -20.90 -19.16 12.76
C SER A 557 -21.98 -19.09 13.84
N GLU A 558 -22.26 -20.18 14.52
CA GLU A 558 -23.15 -20.22 15.70
C GLU A 558 -22.61 -19.37 16.86
N THR A 559 -21.32 -19.46 17.13
CA THR A 559 -20.64 -18.60 18.11
C THR A 559 -20.75 -17.13 17.76
N VAL A 560 -20.54 -16.75 16.49
CA VAL A 560 -20.73 -15.38 16.00
C VAL A 560 -22.18 -14.91 16.20
N THR A 561 -23.14 -15.79 15.92
CA THR A 561 -24.56 -15.52 16.11
C THR A 561 -24.90 -15.32 17.59
N ALA A 562 -24.34 -16.14 18.48
CA ALA A 562 -24.54 -15.99 19.92
C ALA A 562 -24.01 -14.64 20.44
N LEU A 563 -22.83 -14.21 19.99
CA LEU A 563 -22.28 -12.90 20.32
C LEU A 563 -23.15 -11.76 19.78
N ALA A 564 -23.65 -11.86 18.55
CA ALA A 564 -24.54 -10.86 17.96
C ALA A 564 -25.86 -10.74 18.74
N ASN A 565 -26.45 -11.86 19.18
CA ASN A 565 -27.67 -11.90 19.99
C ASN A 565 -27.48 -11.25 21.37
N GLU A 566 -26.28 -11.30 21.92
CA GLU A 566 -25.92 -10.58 23.15
C GLU A 566 -25.64 -9.09 22.92
N GLY A 567 -25.76 -8.58 21.69
CA GLY A 567 -25.59 -7.17 21.34
C GLY A 567 -24.13 -6.78 21.03
N VAL A 568 -23.23 -7.74 20.85
CA VAL A 568 -21.88 -7.47 20.33
C VAL A 568 -22.00 -6.98 18.89
N LYS A 569 -21.31 -5.88 18.56
CA LYS A 569 -21.28 -5.37 17.18
C LYS A 569 -20.44 -6.29 16.31
N VAL A 570 -21.12 -7.11 15.52
CA VAL A 570 -20.48 -7.97 14.51
C VAL A 570 -20.38 -7.23 13.18
N ASN A 571 -19.22 -7.23 12.57
CA ASN A 571 -18.93 -6.58 11.30
C ASN A 571 -18.69 -7.61 10.19
N LEU A 572 -18.97 -7.22 8.94
CA LEU A 572 -18.60 -7.99 7.77
C LEU A 572 -17.12 -7.77 7.45
N GLY A 573 -16.40 -8.85 7.23
CA GLY A 573 -15.04 -8.86 6.73
C GLY A 573 -14.84 -10.07 5.82
N ALA A 574 -14.46 -9.83 4.56
CA ALA A 574 -14.26 -10.90 3.58
C ALA A 574 -12.85 -11.51 3.66
N HIS A 575 -11.83 -10.73 4.08
CA HIS A 575 -10.40 -11.09 4.11
C HIS A 575 -9.72 -11.05 2.74
#